data_d44c676e774baf790f43a486ad871ef2
#
_entry.id   d44c676e774baf790f43a486ad871ef2
#
_cell.length_a   1.000
_cell.length_b   1.000
_cell.length_c   1.000
_cell.angle_alpha   90.00
_cell.angle_beta   90.00
_cell.angle_gamma   90.00
#
_symmetry.space_group_name_H-M   'P 1'
#
loop_
_entity.id
_entity.type
_entity.pdbx_description
1 polymer ?
#
loop_
_entity_poly.entity_id
_entity_poly.type
_entity_poly.pdbx_seq_one_letter_code
_entity_poly.pdbx_strand_id
1 'polypeptide(L)'
;MAKLPEHARVVIIGQGGIVGASVAHHLIEAGWDDIVGLEKSAIPTDIGSTSHASDFCYMTSHDKLNVFTSTYSREFYRARGNYIEIGGMEVARKGDDERMLELQRKVASGKAFGSNAYMISAE
;
A
#
# COMPACT_ATOMS: atom_id res chain seq x y z
N MET A 1 -9.22 21.64 -23.63
CA MET A 1 -9.06 21.62 -22.14
C MET A 1 -10.43 21.66 -21.51
N ALA A 2 -10.71 20.79 -20.54
CA ALA A 2 -11.94 20.90 -19.77
C ALA A 2 -11.90 22.20 -18.96
N LYS A 3 -13.02 22.95 -18.93
CA LYS A 3 -13.14 24.15 -18.11
C LYS A 3 -13.19 23.71 -16.65
N LEU A 4 -12.28 24.19 -15.81
CA LEU A 4 -12.32 23.94 -14.38
C LEU A 4 -13.56 24.61 -13.77
N PRO A 5 -14.21 23.99 -12.78
CA PRO A 5 -15.27 24.61 -12.03
C PRO A 5 -14.75 25.83 -11.25
N GLU A 6 -15.62 26.81 -11.01
CA GLU A 6 -15.24 28.01 -10.25
C GLU A 6 -15.13 27.73 -8.74
N HIS A 7 -15.78 26.68 -8.27
CA HIS A 7 -15.83 26.25 -6.88
C HIS A 7 -15.72 24.73 -6.79
N ALA A 8 -15.16 24.23 -5.72
CA ALA A 8 -15.16 22.83 -5.34
C ALA A 8 -15.08 22.71 -3.81
N ARG A 9 -15.72 21.72 -3.26
CA ARG A 9 -15.61 21.40 -1.81
C ARG A 9 -14.25 20.85 -1.45
N VAL A 10 -13.67 20.05 -2.34
CA VAL A 10 -12.35 19.43 -2.18
C VAL A 10 -11.56 19.54 -3.47
N VAL A 11 -10.31 19.96 -3.36
CA VAL A 11 -9.34 19.92 -4.47
C VAL A 11 -8.20 19.00 -4.07
N ILE A 12 -7.95 17.97 -4.88
CA ILE A 12 -6.86 17.00 -4.69
C ILE A 12 -5.78 17.29 -5.72
N ILE A 13 -4.59 17.68 -5.25
CA ILE A 13 -3.43 17.91 -6.11
C ILE A 13 -2.60 16.62 -6.14
N GLY A 14 -2.30 16.13 -7.34
CA GLY A 14 -1.62 14.86 -7.56
C GLY A 14 -2.59 13.67 -7.62
N GLN A 15 -3.74 13.88 -8.23
CA GLN A 15 -4.80 12.87 -8.38
C GLN A 15 -4.35 11.62 -9.14
N GLY A 16 -3.35 11.72 -10.02
CA GLY A 16 -2.83 10.60 -10.80
C GLY A 16 -1.99 9.61 -9.99
N GLY A 17 -1.51 10.00 -8.80
CA GLY A 17 -0.77 9.11 -7.90
C GLY A 17 -1.68 8.29 -6.99
N ILE A 18 -1.14 7.20 -6.42
CA ILE A 18 -1.90 6.27 -5.55
C ILE A 18 -2.52 6.97 -4.34
N VAL A 19 -1.83 7.95 -3.76
CA VAL A 19 -2.33 8.68 -2.60
C VAL A 19 -3.53 9.54 -2.97
N GLY A 20 -3.41 10.35 -4.03
CA GLY A 20 -4.50 11.21 -4.51
C GLY A 20 -5.71 10.39 -4.96
N ALA A 21 -5.49 9.32 -5.69
CA ALA A 21 -6.54 8.41 -6.12
C ALA A 21 -7.26 7.74 -4.92
N SER A 22 -6.49 7.29 -3.92
CA SER A 22 -7.04 6.68 -2.70
C SER A 22 -7.85 7.68 -1.89
N VAL A 23 -7.37 8.90 -1.72
CA VAL A 23 -8.12 9.97 -1.01
C VAL A 23 -9.45 10.25 -1.71
N ALA A 24 -9.43 10.44 -3.05
CA ALA A 24 -10.66 10.66 -3.81
C ALA A 24 -11.66 9.51 -3.64
N HIS A 25 -11.18 8.27 -3.78
CA HIS A 25 -12.02 7.08 -3.62
C HIS A 25 -12.70 7.05 -2.26
N HIS A 26 -11.93 7.19 -1.17
CA HIS A 26 -12.48 7.09 0.18
C HIS A 26 -13.38 8.28 0.56
N LEU A 27 -13.13 9.46 0.02
CA LEU A 27 -14.04 10.60 0.18
C LEU A 27 -15.40 10.32 -0.48
N ILE A 28 -15.39 9.77 -1.70
CA ILE A 28 -16.62 9.40 -2.42
C ILE A 28 -17.37 8.30 -1.65
N GLU A 29 -16.69 7.27 -1.19
CA GLU A 29 -17.29 6.20 -0.35
C GLU A 29 -17.88 6.76 0.97
N ALA A 30 -17.28 7.83 1.51
CA ALA A 30 -17.77 8.54 2.68
C ALA A 30 -18.92 9.53 2.37
N GLY A 31 -19.41 9.58 1.13
CA GLY A 31 -20.52 10.42 0.71
C GLY A 31 -20.15 11.87 0.40
N TRP A 32 -18.84 12.15 0.19
CA TRP A 32 -18.42 13.47 -0.28
C TRP A 32 -18.64 13.59 -1.78
N ASP A 33 -19.08 14.74 -2.19
CA ASP A 33 -19.29 15.17 -3.57
C ASP A 33 -18.48 16.43 -3.88
N ASP A 34 -18.57 16.92 -5.13
CA ASP A 34 -17.93 18.16 -5.57
C ASP A 34 -16.40 18.14 -5.33
N ILE A 35 -15.77 17.05 -5.78
CA ILE A 35 -14.33 16.81 -5.66
C ILE A 35 -13.67 17.06 -7.03
N VAL A 36 -12.63 17.91 -7.04
CA VAL A 36 -11.82 18.18 -8.21
C VAL A 36 -10.43 17.60 -8.03
N GLY A 37 -10.02 16.74 -8.95
CA GLY A 37 -8.66 16.20 -9.02
C GLY A 37 -7.81 16.99 -10.03
N LEU A 38 -6.64 17.42 -9.60
CA LEU A 38 -5.65 18.06 -10.47
C LEU A 38 -4.42 17.16 -10.60
N GLU A 39 -4.00 16.98 -11.85
CA GLU A 39 -2.76 16.26 -12.17
C GLU A 39 -1.98 17.03 -13.24
N LYS A 40 -0.66 17.10 -13.07
CA LYS A 40 0.21 17.81 -14.02
C LYS A 40 0.62 16.99 -15.24
N SER A 41 0.46 15.68 -15.17
CA SER A 41 0.78 14.73 -16.25
C SER A 41 -0.46 14.01 -16.77
N ALA A 42 -0.29 13.12 -17.72
CA ALA A 42 -1.34 12.19 -18.13
C ALA A 42 -1.70 11.21 -17.01
N ILE A 43 -2.90 10.62 -17.09
CA ILE A 43 -3.32 9.53 -16.20
C ILE A 43 -3.52 8.29 -17.07
N PRO A 44 -2.88 7.15 -16.73
CA PRO A 44 -1.97 6.94 -15.61
C PRO A 44 -0.69 7.76 -15.72
N THR A 45 -0.18 8.24 -14.57
CA THR A 45 1.04 9.04 -14.56
C THR A 45 2.29 8.17 -14.68
N ASP A 46 3.26 8.60 -15.47
CA ASP A 46 4.59 8.00 -15.60
C ASP A 46 5.66 8.72 -14.78
N ILE A 47 5.27 9.80 -14.11
CA ILE A 47 6.14 10.60 -13.22
C ILE A 47 5.67 10.46 -11.77
N GLY A 48 6.62 10.38 -10.86
CA GLY A 48 6.35 10.25 -9.42
C GLY A 48 6.51 8.83 -8.90
N SER A 49 6.34 8.67 -7.60
CA SER A 49 6.67 7.42 -6.90
C SER A 49 5.76 6.26 -7.24
N THR A 50 4.50 6.51 -7.61
CA THR A 50 3.52 5.45 -7.89
C THR A 50 3.93 4.59 -9.08
N SER A 51 4.33 5.20 -10.20
CA SER A 51 4.71 4.48 -11.41
C SER A 51 6.08 3.78 -11.31
N HIS A 52 6.85 4.09 -10.27
CA HIS A 52 8.17 3.53 -10.02
C HIS A 52 8.18 2.56 -8.82
N ALA A 53 7.01 2.28 -8.26
CA ALA A 53 6.87 1.31 -7.18
C ALA A 53 7.10 -0.12 -7.69
N SER A 54 7.60 -0.99 -6.82
CA SER A 54 7.83 -2.40 -7.15
C SER A 54 6.54 -3.24 -7.15
N ASP A 55 5.42 -2.65 -6.74
CA ASP A 55 4.11 -3.30 -6.58
C ASP A 55 4.10 -4.50 -5.61
N PHE A 56 5.14 -4.60 -4.79
CA PHE A 56 5.25 -5.63 -3.77
C PHE A 56 4.65 -5.15 -2.45
N CYS A 57 3.55 -5.78 -2.05
CA CYS A 57 2.84 -5.47 -0.81
C CYS A 57 3.09 -6.56 0.23
N TYR A 58 3.98 -6.32 1.18
CA TYR A 58 4.26 -7.24 2.27
C TYR A 58 3.42 -6.95 3.50
N MET A 59 3.14 -8.01 4.27
CA MET A 59 2.24 -7.97 5.43
C MET A 59 2.98 -8.00 6.78
N THR A 60 4.31 -8.21 6.76
CA THR A 60 5.11 -8.33 7.97
C THR A 60 5.71 -6.99 8.36
N SER A 61 5.45 -6.54 9.58
CA SER A 61 6.04 -5.34 10.16
C SER A 61 6.12 -5.48 11.67
N HIS A 62 7.02 -4.73 12.29
CA HIS A 62 7.07 -4.57 13.76
C HIS A 62 5.97 -3.64 14.27
N ASP A 63 5.39 -2.85 13.40
CA ASP A 63 4.42 -1.81 13.74
C ASP A 63 3.00 -2.26 13.41
N LYS A 64 2.11 -2.13 14.39
CA LYS A 64 0.70 -2.53 14.26
C LYS A 64 -0.04 -1.73 13.20
N LEU A 65 0.25 -0.44 13.09
CA LEU A 65 -0.42 0.41 12.10
C LEU A 65 -0.04 -0.02 10.68
N ASN A 66 1.25 -0.32 10.45
CA ASN A 66 1.70 -0.83 9.16
C ASN A 66 1.06 -2.17 8.80
N VAL A 67 0.94 -3.11 9.75
CA VAL A 67 0.23 -4.37 9.50
C VAL A 67 -1.24 -4.12 9.18
N PHE A 68 -1.89 -3.23 9.93
CA PHE A 68 -3.29 -2.87 9.69
C PHE A 68 -3.50 -2.25 8.30
N THR A 69 -2.71 -1.24 7.94
CA THR A 69 -2.84 -0.55 6.65
C THR A 69 -2.49 -1.45 5.46
N SER A 70 -1.49 -2.32 5.61
CA SER A 70 -1.14 -3.31 4.59
C SER A 70 -2.24 -4.34 4.40
N THR A 71 -2.84 -4.82 5.51
CA THR A 71 -3.99 -5.75 5.46
C THR A 71 -5.19 -5.10 4.76
N TYR A 72 -5.52 -3.87 5.14
CA TYR A 72 -6.59 -3.11 4.49
C TYR A 72 -6.34 -2.95 2.99
N SER A 73 -5.13 -2.55 2.60
CA SER A 73 -4.77 -2.37 1.19
C SER A 73 -4.85 -3.69 0.41
N ARG A 74 -4.39 -4.79 0.99
CA ARG A 74 -4.49 -6.12 0.37
C ARG A 74 -5.94 -6.49 0.09
N GLU A 75 -6.82 -6.39 1.09
CA GLU A 75 -8.23 -6.73 0.91
C GLU A 75 -8.91 -5.80 -0.10
N PHE A 76 -8.55 -4.52 -0.08
CA PHE A 76 -9.05 -3.54 -1.04
C PHE A 76 -8.70 -3.92 -2.49
N TYR A 77 -7.46 -4.29 -2.77
CA TYR A 77 -7.04 -4.70 -4.12
C TYR A 77 -7.54 -6.09 -4.50
N ARG A 78 -7.56 -7.01 -3.54
CA ARG A 78 -8.10 -8.36 -3.73
C ARG A 78 -9.56 -8.35 -4.16
N ALA A 79 -10.38 -7.56 -3.51
CA ALA A 79 -11.80 -7.42 -3.83
C ALA A 79 -12.03 -6.87 -5.26
N ARG A 80 -11.02 -6.23 -5.85
CA ARG A 80 -11.05 -5.66 -7.20
C ARG A 80 -10.34 -6.52 -8.26
N GLY A 81 -9.84 -7.68 -7.87
CA GLY A 81 -9.11 -8.58 -8.78
C GLY A 81 -7.70 -8.09 -9.16
N ASN A 82 -7.18 -7.08 -8.48
CA ASN A 82 -5.90 -6.45 -8.79
C ASN A 82 -4.77 -6.87 -7.81
N TYR A 83 -4.93 -8.01 -7.14
CA TYR A 83 -3.94 -8.51 -6.20
C TYR A 83 -3.62 -9.98 -6.46
N ILE A 84 -2.35 -10.29 -6.68
CA ILE A 84 -1.85 -11.64 -6.92
C ILE A 84 -1.15 -12.12 -5.66
N GLU A 85 -1.70 -13.12 -5.00
CA GLU A 85 -1.17 -13.70 -3.76
C GLU A 85 -0.12 -14.79 -4.08
N ILE A 86 1.11 -14.38 -4.34
CA ILE A 86 2.23 -15.30 -4.56
C ILE A 86 3.07 -15.54 -3.31
N GLY A 87 2.79 -14.81 -2.23
CA GLY A 87 3.61 -14.80 -1.03
C GLY A 87 4.89 -14.00 -1.16
N GLY A 88 5.67 -13.95 -0.09
CA GLY A 88 6.96 -13.28 -0.04
C GLY A 88 7.89 -13.99 0.93
N MET A 89 9.19 -13.90 0.70
CA MET A 89 10.21 -14.51 1.54
C MET A 89 11.32 -13.51 1.84
N GLU A 90 11.67 -13.40 3.12
CA GLU A 90 12.86 -12.70 3.56
C GLU A 90 13.89 -13.72 4.05
N VAL A 91 15.15 -13.50 3.73
CA VAL A 91 16.23 -14.45 4.04
C VAL A 91 17.33 -13.82 4.89
N ALA A 92 17.96 -14.64 5.73
CA ALA A 92 19.21 -14.33 6.42
C ALA A 92 20.29 -15.32 5.99
N ARG A 93 21.54 -14.86 5.91
CA ARG A 93 22.68 -15.75 5.67
C ARG A 93 22.99 -16.55 6.94
N LYS A 94 23.59 -17.71 6.78
CA LYS A 94 24.15 -18.46 7.91
C LYS A 94 25.21 -17.61 8.62
N GLY A 95 25.05 -17.42 9.93
CA GLY A 95 25.94 -16.59 10.76
C GLY A 95 25.60 -15.10 10.79
N ASP A 96 24.51 -14.66 10.13
CA ASP A 96 23.97 -13.30 10.24
C ASP A 96 22.92 -13.27 11.36
N ASP A 97 23.41 -13.25 12.59
CA ASP A 97 22.55 -13.35 13.78
C ASP A 97 21.66 -12.12 13.97
N GLU A 98 22.14 -10.94 13.57
CA GLU A 98 21.38 -9.69 13.63
C GLU A 98 20.16 -9.77 12.70
N ARG A 99 20.38 -10.15 11.45
CA ARG A 99 19.30 -10.33 10.47
C ARG A 99 18.35 -11.43 10.89
N MET A 100 18.84 -12.54 11.42
CA MET A 100 18.02 -13.63 11.93
C MET A 100 17.13 -13.16 13.08
N LEU A 101 17.66 -12.41 14.02
CA LEU A 101 16.89 -11.86 15.15
C LEU A 101 15.82 -10.87 14.66
N GLU A 102 16.13 -10.05 13.66
CA GLU A 102 15.16 -9.15 13.03
C GLU A 102 13.99 -9.93 12.41
N LEU A 103 14.27 -10.99 11.65
CA LEU A 103 13.24 -11.84 11.04
C LEU A 103 12.36 -12.50 12.08
N GLN A 104 12.95 -13.03 13.16
CA GLN A 104 12.20 -13.61 14.28
C GLN A 104 11.25 -12.58 14.93
N ARG A 105 11.74 -11.36 15.17
CA ARG A 105 10.93 -10.26 15.70
C ARG A 105 9.79 -9.87 14.77
N LYS A 106 10.05 -9.76 13.47
CA LYS A 106 9.02 -9.48 12.45
C LYS A 106 7.92 -10.56 12.46
N VAL A 107 8.31 -11.82 12.47
CA VAL A 107 7.36 -12.93 12.53
C VAL A 107 6.54 -12.92 13.82
N ALA A 108 7.18 -12.68 14.97
CA ALA A 108 6.49 -12.63 16.26
C ALA A 108 5.49 -11.45 16.32
N SER A 109 5.93 -10.26 15.91
CA SER A 109 5.06 -9.07 15.84
C SER A 109 3.94 -9.24 14.83
N GLY A 110 4.25 -9.77 13.65
CA GLY A 110 3.27 -10.02 12.61
C GLY A 110 2.17 -10.98 13.08
N LYS A 111 2.54 -12.08 13.74
CA LYS A 111 1.57 -13.01 14.34
C LYS A 111 0.71 -12.34 15.40
N ALA A 112 1.29 -11.52 16.26
CA ALA A 112 0.55 -10.78 17.29
C ALA A 112 -0.48 -9.80 16.67
N PHE A 113 -0.23 -9.33 15.44
CA PHE A 113 -1.11 -8.43 14.70
C PHE A 113 -1.95 -9.11 13.60
N GLY A 114 -1.98 -10.46 13.60
CA GLY A 114 -2.84 -11.25 12.72
C GLY A 114 -2.26 -11.58 11.34
N SER A 115 -0.95 -11.37 11.11
CA SER A 115 -0.34 -11.78 9.85
C SER A 115 -0.03 -13.29 9.85
N ASN A 116 -0.09 -13.90 8.65
CA ASN A 116 0.28 -15.31 8.46
C ASN A 116 1.77 -15.42 8.08
N ALA A 117 2.65 -15.07 9.01
CA ALA A 117 4.09 -15.17 8.84
C ALA A 117 4.67 -16.30 9.69
N TYR A 118 5.66 -17.02 9.17
CA TYR A 118 6.33 -18.10 9.88
C TYR A 118 7.80 -18.24 9.47
N MET A 119 8.59 -18.79 10.35
CA MET A 119 9.98 -19.15 10.07
C MET A 119 10.04 -20.49 9.35
N ILE A 120 10.93 -20.59 8.38
CA ILE A 120 11.28 -21.86 7.72
C ILE A 120 12.80 -22.07 7.78
N SER A 121 13.24 -23.30 7.82
CA SER A 121 14.65 -23.65 7.66
C SER A 121 15.03 -23.73 6.19
N ALA A 122 16.32 -23.72 5.91
CA ALA A 122 16.85 -23.91 4.55
C ALA A 122 16.98 -25.40 4.14
N GLU A 123 16.54 -26.31 5.03
CA GLU A 123 16.60 -27.79 4.81
C GLU A 123 15.28 -28.30 4.24
#